data_ffb56b1800f95bf608ceeda83939cb55
#
_entry.id   ffb56b1800f95bf608ceeda83939cb55
#
_cell.length_a   1.000
_cell.length_b   1.000
_cell.length_c   1.000
_cell.angle_alpha   90.00
_cell.angle_beta   90.00
_cell.angle_gamma   90.00
#
_symmetry.space_group_name_H-M   'P 1'
#
loop_
_entity.id
_entity.type
_entity.pdbx_description
1 polymer ?
#
loop_
_entity_poly.entity_id
_entity_poly.type
_entity_poly.pdbx_seq_one_letter_code
_entity_poly.pdbx_strand_id
1 'polypeptide(L)'
;MALSDLIVSAVNQAIEEFKQLKRKAFLKKYGFGQARGYLLEQDGHTFDSKAIAGAAHGYLPGQQPLTAKDFSGGEATVKKKLEDLGYTFAHDEQQPLPIPGDVLTNDEISCVYSVGNMGGMRRSKKRNMLVLISDPFKGLYQDRWEADVLHYTGMGQSGDQSLTSAQNKTLSESPTTKIPVHLFEAMEPFKYTYAGEVELVVAPYPEEQLDGEKRARQVWMFPLQLKPGGAIPVLTEEQARIIADSHAERARHLSDDALKARAKKAKGKPAVRTAQTTAYARDAAVAEYAKRLAKGLCDLCDQPAPFKNKQNAAYLECHHIEWLAKGGEDTIANTVALCPNCHRKMRVLNRKVDKEKLSQRAAEKELPHSAIGEALA
;
A
#
# COMPACT_ATOMS: atom_id res chain seq x y z
N MET A 1 1.38 21.45 -29.40
CA MET A 1 0.66 21.76 -30.66
C MET A 1 -0.81 21.36 -30.62
N ALA A 2 -1.21 20.27 -30.03
CA ALA A 2 -2.62 19.79 -30.10
C ALA A 2 -3.71 20.67 -29.48
N LEU A 3 -3.39 21.54 -28.52
CA LEU A 3 -4.38 22.40 -27.84
C LEU A 3 -4.41 23.85 -28.33
N SER A 4 -3.45 24.28 -29.18
CA SER A 4 -3.36 25.67 -29.69
C SER A 4 -4.63 26.08 -30.44
N ASP A 5 -5.26 25.15 -31.12
CA ASP A 5 -6.34 25.40 -32.07
C ASP A 5 -7.74 25.38 -31.44
N LEU A 6 -7.83 25.08 -30.12
CA LEU A 6 -9.10 25.10 -29.41
C LEU A 6 -9.74 26.48 -29.45
N ILE A 7 -11.04 26.51 -29.72
CA ILE A 7 -11.88 27.70 -29.77
C ILE A 7 -13.07 27.56 -28.80
N VAL A 8 -13.63 28.68 -28.40
CA VAL A 8 -14.73 28.73 -27.41
C VAL A 8 -15.93 27.88 -27.83
N SER A 9 -16.32 27.90 -29.11
CA SER A 9 -17.49 27.14 -29.61
C SER A 9 -17.28 25.63 -29.48
N ALA A 10 -16.07 25.11 -29.74
CA ALA A 10 -15.75 23.70 -29.60
C ALA A 10 -15.76 23.24 -28.12
N VAL A 11 -15.25 24.08 -27.23
CA VAL A 11 -15.26 23.81 -25.78
C VAL A 11 -16.70 23.80 -25.26
N ASN A 12 -17.55 24.73 -25.67
CA ASN A 12 -18.96 24.75 -25.30
C ASN A 12 -19.72 23.52 -25.79
N GLN A 13 -19.44 23.03 -27.01
CA GLN A 13 -20.06 21.80 -27.51
C GLN A 13 -19.64 20.59 -26.68
N ALA A 14 -18.38 20.49 -26.26
CA ALA A 14 -17.90 19.43 -25.37
C ALA A 14 -18.57 19.52 -23.98
N ILE A 15 -18.78 20.71 -23.45
CA ILE A 15 -19.48 20.92 -22.17
C ILE A 15 -20.93 20.48 -22.27
N GLU A 16 -21.65 20.86 -23.34
CA GLU A 16 -23.05 20.44 -23.55
C GLU A 16 -23.15 18.91 -23.69
N GLU A 17 -22.25 18.28 -24.40
CA GLU A 17 -22.21 16.82 -24.48
C GLU A 17 -21.92 16.19 -23.11
N PHE A 18 -21.01 16.77 -22.31
CA PHE A 18 -20.73 16.30 -20.95
C PHE A 18 -22.00 16.36 -20.07
N LYS A 19 -22.77 17.45 -20.15
CA LYS A 19 -24.04 17.59 -19.44
C LYS A 19 -25.05 16.51 -19.84
N GLN A 20 -25.19 16.22 -21.16
CA GLN A 20 -26.09 15.19 -21.70
C GLN A 20 -25.70 13.77 -21.27
N LEU A 21 -24.44 13.40 -21.46
CA LEU A 21 -23.95 12.06 -21.19
C LEU A 21 -23.73 11.78 -19.70
N LYS A 22 -23.62 12.80 -18.88
CA LYS A 22 -23.15 12.74 -17.49
C LYS A 22 -21.69 12.31 -17.36
N ARG A 23 -21.03 12.73 -16.27
CA ARG A 23 -19.59 12.59 -16.03
C ARG A 23 -19.03 11.21 -16.37
N LYS A 24 -19.62 10.14 -15.81
CA LYS A 24 -19.10 8.77 -15.95
C LYS A 24 -19.12 8.27 -17.40
N ALA A 25 -20.19 8.52 -18.13
CA ALA A 25 -20.34 8.11 -19.52
C ALA A 25 -19.43 8.92 -20.45
N PHE A 26 -19.33 10.23 -20.24
CA PHE A 26 -18.46 11.12 -21.01
C PHE A 26 -16.99 10.72 -20.86
N LEU A 27 -16.50 10.54 -19.63
CA LEU A 27 -15.13 10.12 -19.37
C LEU A 27 -14.81 8.76 -20.00
N LYS A 28 -15.76 7.82 -19.91
CA LYS A 28 -15.62 6.51 -20.57
C LYS A 28 -15.55 6.61 -22.09
N LYS A 29 -16.40 7.45 -22.70
CA LYS A 29 -16.45 7.67 -24.16
C LYS A 29 -15.11 8.14 -24.70
N TYR A 30 -14.47 9.10 -24.03
CA TYR A 30 -13.24 9.72 -24.49
C TYR A 30 -11.96 9.14 -23.87
N GLY A 31 -12.09 8.10 -23.01
CA GLY A 31 -10.92 7.42 -22.40
C GLY A 31 -10.17 8.25 -21.39
N PHE A 32 -10.85 9.16 -20.67
CA PHE A 32 -10.26 9.98 -19.62
C PHE A 32 -10.61 9.46 -18.24
N GLY A 33 -9.67 9.62 -17.31
CA GLY A 33 -9.94 9.57 -15.87
C GLY A 33 -10.60 10.87 -15.38
N GLN A 34 -11.06 10.87 -14.13
CA GLN A 34 -11.58 12.08 -13.50
C GLN A 34 -10.46 13.12 -13.36
N ALA A 35 -10.79 14.40 -13.57
CA ALA A 35 -9.86 15.49 -13.33
C ALA A 35 -9.54 15.57 -11.84
N ARG A 36 -8.26 15.79 -11.54
CA ARG A 36 -7.72 15.67 -10.19
C ARG A 36 -7.20 17.01 -9.63
N GLY A 37 -7.01 18.01 -10.47
CA GLY A 37 -6.42 19.29 -10.07
C GLY A 37 -7.23 20.50 -10.47
N TYR A 38 -7.81 20.48 -11.65
CA TYR A 38 -8.45 21.66 -12.23
C TYR A 38 -9.78 21.27 -12.84
N LEU A 39 -10.85 21.67 -12.16
CA LEU A 39 -12.20 21.55 -12.71
C LEU A 39 -12.55 22.87 -13.40
N LEU A 40 -12.88 22.79 -14.68
CA LEU A 40 -13.44 23.93 -15.42
C LEU A 40 -14.78 24.28 -14.80
N GLU A 41 -15.03 25.56 -14.54
CA GLU A 41 -16.27 26.05 -13.98
C GLU A 41 -17.05 26.84 -15.04
N GLN A 42 -18.33 26.53 -15.20
CA GLN A 42 -19.24 27.29 -16.01
C GLN A 42 -20.66 27.17 -15.45
N ASP A 43 -21.36 28.31 -15.28
CA ASP A 43 -22.75 28.38 -14.80
C ASP A 43 -22.97 27.60 -13.47
N GLY A 44 -22.01 27.67 -12.55
CA GLY A 44 -22.05 26.97 -11.26
C GLY A 44 -21.86 25.46 -11.32
N HIS A 45 -21.50 24.92 -12.49
CA HIS A 45 -21.19 23.51 -12.69
C HIS A 45 -19.69 23.31 -12.94
N THR A 46 -19.18 22.16 -12.53
CA THR A 46 -17.78 21.81 -12.71
C THR A 46 -17.60 20.63 -13.67
N PHE A 47 -16.56 20.70 -14.51
CA PHE A 47 -16.29 19.75 -15.58
C PHE A 47 -14.81 19.31 -15.55
N ASP A 48 -14.54 18.08 -15.97
CA ASP A 48 -13.19 17.51 -16.05
C ASP A 48 -12.39 18.20 -17.19
N SER A 49 -11.61 19.21 -16.86
CA SER A 49 -10.97 20.13 -17.80
C SER A 49 -10.14 19.43 -18.90
N LYS A 50 -9.35 18.39 -18.53
CA LYS A 50 -8.59 17.63 -19.52
C LYS A 50 -9.49 16.86 -20.49
N ALA A 51 -10.57 16.27 -19.99
CA ALA A 51 -11.52 15.53 -20.81
C ALA A 51 -12.32 16.47 -21.72
N ILE A 52 -12.73 17.65 -21.21
CA ILE A 52 -13.37 18.70 -22.03
C ILE A 52 -12.43 19.15 -23.13
N ALA A 53 -11.17 19.46 -22.83
CA ALA A 53 -10.21 19.90 -23.84
C ALA A 53 -9.94 18.84 -24.93
N GLY A 54 -9.84 17.57 -24.53
CA GLY A 54 -9.66 16.46 -25.48
C GLY A 54 -10.90 16.23 -26.36
N ALA A 55 -12.10 16.25 -25.80
CA ALA A 55 -13.34 16.14 -26.55
C ALA A 55 -13.56 17.34 -27.48
N ALA A 56 -13.27 18.56 -26.99
CA ALA A 56 -13.40 19.81 -27.75
C ALA A 56 -12.58 19.80 -29.03
N HIS A 57 -11.41 19.17 -29.04
CA HIS A 57 -10.61 19.05 -30.25
C HIS A 57 -11.36 18.31 -31.37
N GLY A 58 -12.20 17.33 -31.05
CA GLY A 58 -13.02 16.60 -32.03
C GLY A 58 -14.19 17.44 -32.62
N TYR A 59 -14.48 18.61 -32.06
CA TYR A 59 -15.47 19.56 -32.60
C TYR A 59 -14.85 20.61 -33.53
N LEU A 60 -13.53 20.54 -33.74
CA LEU A 60 -12.85 21.37 -34.73
C LEU A 60 -13.00 20.75 -36.14
N PRO A 61 -13.13 21.57 -37.21
CA PRO A 61 -13.28 21.05 -38.57
C PRO A 61 -12.14 20.11 -38.96
N GLY A 62 -12.51 18.87 -39.33
CA GLY A 62 -11.53 17.85 -39.80
C GLY A 62 -10.65 17.25 -38.72
N GLN A 63 -10.91 17.52 -37.44
CA GLN A 63 -10.13 16.99 -36.33
C GLN A 63 -10.83 15.82 -35.63
N GLN A 64 -10.06 15.03 -34.91
CA GLN A 64 -10.55 13.94 -34.05
C GLN A 64 -10.38 14.32 -32.57
N PRO A 65 -11.16 13.76 -31.68
CA PRO A 65 -10.95 13.93 -30.24
C PRO A 65 -9.55 13.47 -29.83
N LEU A 66 -8.91 14.19 -28.94
CA LEU A 66 -7.63 13.80 -28.35
C LEU A 66 -7.86 12.85 -27.16
N THR A 67 -6.96 11.90 -27.00
CA THR A 67 -6.94 10.99 -25.83
C THR A 67 -6.09 11.53 -24.68
N ALA A 68 -6.17 10.91 -23.53
CA ALA A 68 -5.38 11.31 -22.36
C ALA A 68 -3.85 11.25 -22.57
N LYS A 69 -3.39 10.52 -23.61
CA LYS A 69 -1.96 10.35 -23.94
C LYS A 69 -1.43 11.40 -24.92
N ASP A 70 -2.31 12.06 -25.63
CA ASP A 70 -1.92 12.97 -26.74
C ASP A 70 -1.45 14.34 -26.22
N PHE A 71 -1.74 14.67 -24.95
CA PHE A 71 -1.34 15.94 -24.36
C PHE A 71 -1.24 15.91 -22.85
N SER A 72 -0.43 16.83 -22.29
CA SER A 72 -0.32 17.04 -20.86
C SER A 72 -1.55 17.76 -20.31
N GLY A 73 -2.07 17.31 -19.15
CA GLY A 73 -3.22 17.91 -18.46
C GLY A 73 -2.86 18.96 -17.41
N GLY A 74 -1.60 19.42 -17.37
CA GLY A 74 -1.11 20.30 -16.32
C GLY A 74 -1.57 21.74 -16.43
N GLU A 75 -1.22 22.53 -15.39
CA GLU A 75 -1.55 23.97 -15.26
C GLU A 75 -1.01 24.80 -16.44
N ALA A 76 0.22 24.53 -16.85
CA ALA A 76 0.87 25.22 -17.95
C ALA A 76 0.32 24.90 -19.35
N THR A 77 -0.59 23.94 -19.46
CA THR A 77 -1.13 23.48 -20.76
C THR A 77 -2.63 23.66 -20.85
N VAL A 78 -3.41 22.71 -20.31
CA VAL A 78 -4.88 22.72 -20.44
C VAL A 78 -5.50 23.92 -19.71
N LYS A 79 -5.09 24.15 -18.45
CA LYS A 79 -5.67 25.24 -17.66
C LYS A 79 -5.42 26.57 -18.33
N LYS A 80 -4.15 26.86 -18.65
CA LYS A 80 -3.77 28.13 -19.31
C LYS A 80 -4.53 28.35 -20.63
N LYS A 81 -4.62 27.29 -21.47
CA LYS A 81 -5.33 27.43 -22.75
C LYS A 81 -6.83 27.72 -22.57
N LEU A 82 -7.48 27.09 -21.60
CA LEU A 82 -8.90 27.34 -21.33
C LEU A 82 -9.12 28.72 -20.65
N GLU A 83 -8.18 29.16 -19.80
CA GLU A 83 -8.18 30.53 -19.25
C GLU A 83 -8.03 31.58 -20.36
N ASP A 84 -7.12 31.36 -21.33
CA ASP A 84 -6.95 32.22 -22.50
C ASP A 84 -8.22 32.29 -23.37
N LEU A 85 -9.09 31.29 -23.32
CA LEU A 85 -10.40 31.24 -23.95
C LEU A 85 -11.52 31.86 -23.09
N GLY A 86 -11.21 32.38 -21.90
CA GLY A 86 -12.13 33.04 -21.00
C GLY A 86 -12.89 32.15 -20.02
N TYR A 87 -12.48 30.87 -19.90
CA TYR A 87 -13.09 29.97 -18.89
C TYR A 87 -12.45 30.16 -17.52
N THR A 88 -13.25 29.95 -16.49
CA THR A 88 -12.83 29.96 -15.08
C THR A 88 -12.66 28.53 -14.56
N PHE A 89 -11.93 28.42 -13.47
CA PHE A 89 -11.73 27.14 -12.81
C PHE A 89 -12.21 27.22 -11.38
N ALA A 90 -12.88 26.17 -10.93
CA ALA A 90 -13.25 26.06 -9.53
C ALA A 90 -11.97 26.18 -8.68
N HIS A 91 -12.02 27.09 -7.71
CA HIS A 91 -10.86 27.30 -6.86
C HIS A 91 -10.59 26.09 -6.00
N ASP A 92 -9.35 25.63 -6.02
CA ASP A 92 -8.79 24.51 -5.24
C ASP A 92 -8.98 24.67 -3.71
N GLU A 93 -9.35 25.86 -3.26
CA GLU A 93 -9.54 26.18 -1.84
C GLU A 93 -10.80 25.54 -1.23
N GLN A 94 -11.67 24.99 -2.07
CA GLN A 94 -12.96 24.42 -1.61
C GLN A 94 -13.00 22.89 -1.52
N GLN A 95 -11.93 22.17 -1.93
CA GLN A 95 -11.92 20.72 -1.69
C GLN A 95 -11.75 20.44 -0.21
N PRO A 96 -12.71 19.74 0.43
CA PRO A 96 -12.60 19.37 1.83
C PRO A 96 -11.36 18.48 2.02
N LEU A 97 -10.68 18.66 3.14
CA LEU A 97 -9.61 17.75 3.54
C LEU A 97 -10.21 16.36 3.81
N PRO A 98 -9.47 15.29 3.54
CA PRO A 98 -9.93 13.94 3.84
C PRO A 98 -10.13 13.75 5.35
N ILE A 99 -11.00 12.83 5.71
CA ILE A 99 -11.15 12.37 7.08
C ILE A 99 -10.30 11.11 7.31
N PRO A 100 -9.79 10.87 8.54
CA PRO A 100 -9.00 9.68 8.85
C PRO A 100 -9.70 8.38 8.42
N GLY A 101 -8.97 7.55 7.65
CA GLY A 101 -9.50 6.35 7.01
C GLY A 101 -9.78 6.50 5.51
N ASP A 102 -9.90 7.70 4.98
CA ASP A 102 -10.06 7.90 3.55
C ASP A 102 -8.84 7.40 2.78
N VAL A 103 -9.10 6.75 1.65
CA VAL A 103 -8.05 6.20 0.77
C VAL A 103 -7.96 7.03 -0.51
N LEU A 104 -6.82 7.65 -0.71
CA LEU A 104 -6.53 8.50 -1.86
C LEU A 104 -5.42 7.93 -2.72
N THR A 105 -5.47 8.21 -4.01
CA THR A 105 -4.36 8.01 -4.93
C THR A 105 -3.34 9.15 -4.80
N ASN A 106 -2.15 8.93 -5.34
CA ASN A 106 -1.09 9.94 -5.34
C ASN A 106 -1.48 11.26 -6.00
N ASP A 107 -2.27 11.17 -7.07
CA ASP A 107 -2.73 12.34 -7.81
C ASP A 107 -3.86 13.07 -7.07
N GLU A 108 -4.72 12.36 -6.35
CA GLU A 108 -5.75 12.96 -5.49
C GLU A 108 -5.12 13.72 -4.31
N ILE A 109 -4.07 13.15 -3.68
CA ILE A 109 -3.29 13.85 -2.66
C ILE A 109 -2.66 15.11 -3.25
N SER A 110 -2.05 15.01 -4.43
CA SER A 110 -1.46 16.16 -5.13
C SER A 110 -2.47 17.27 -5.38
N CYS A 111 -3.66 16.88 -5.78
CA CYS A 111 -4.76 17.81 -6.03
C CYS A 111 -5.26 18.47 -4.74
N VAL A 112 -5.73 17.65 -3.77
CA VAL A 112 -6.31 18.14 -2.50
C VAL A 112 -5.36 19.06 -1.76
N TYR A 113 -4.07 18.73 -1.73
CA TYR A 113 -3.09 19.50 -0.94
C TYR A 113 -2.28 20.51 -1.77
N SER A 114 -2.48 20.58 -3.09
CA SER A 114 -1.66 21.40 -4.01
C SER A 114 -0.16 21.13 -3.81
N VAL A 115 0.24 19.86 -3.86
CA VAL A 115 1.61 19.38 -3.68
C VAL A 115 2.09 18.59 -4.91
N GLY A 116 3.40 18.44 -5.08
CA GLY A 116 3.95 17.53 -6.08
C GLY A 116 3.57 16.07 -5.78
N ASN A 117 3.57 15.22 -6.81
CA ASN A 117 3.21 13.80 -6.71
C ASN A 117 4.39 12.88 -6.39
N MET A 118 5.55 13.41 -6.05
CA MET A 118 6.78 12.66 -5.77
C MET A 118 7.32 12.96 -4.38
N GLY A 119 8.02 11.97 -3.81
CA GLY A 119 8.66 12.07 -2.51
C GLY A 119 7.73 11.79 -1.33
N GLY A 120 8.34 11.49 -0.17
CA GLY A 120 7.65 11.21 1.10
C GLY A 120 7.24 12.48 1.86
N MET A 121 7.96 13.59 1.67
CA MET A 121 7.66 14.89 2.30
C MET A 121 7.31 15.90 1.22
N ARG A 122 6.11 16.47 1.27
CA ARG A 122 5.58 17.35 0.21
C ARG A 122 5.04 18.65 0.80
N ARG A 123 5.71 19.75 0.50
CA ARG A 123 5.33 21.08 0.99
C ARG A 123 4.33 21.77 0.04
N SER A 124 3.14 22.05 0.54
CA SER A 124 2.21 22.95 -0.13
C SER A 124 2.49 24.39 0.29
N LYS A 125 3.03 25.19 -0.61
CA LYS A 125 3.18 26.64 -0.38
C LYS A 125 1.82 27.33 -0.47
N LYS A 126 0.95 26.89 -1.41
CA LYS A 126 -0.37 27.47 -1.66
C LYS A 126 -1.30 27.31 -0.46
N ARG A 127 -1.38 26.10 0.12
CA ARG A 127 -2.24 25.78 1.29
C ARG A 127 -1.53 25.93 2.63
N ASN A 128 -0.25 26.29 2.62
CA ASN A 128 0.60 26.39 3.81
C ASN A 128 0.61 25.12 4.69
N MET A 129 0.71 23.95 4.08
CA MET A 129 0.67 22.64 4.73
C MET A 129 1.87 21.77 4.36
N LEU A 130 2.19 20.77 5.17
CA LEU A 130 3.15 19.71 4.86
C LEU A 130 2.43 18.38 4.83
N VAL A 131 2.62 17.62 3.75
CA VAL A 131 2.11 16.25 3.61
C VAL A 131 3.26 15.27 3.76
N LEU A 132 3.06 14.26 4.59
CA LEU A 132 3.97 13.14 4.82
C LEU A 132 3.37 11.87 4.25
N ILE A 133 4.16 11.10 3.51
CA ILE A 133 3.82 9.78 3.02
C ILE A 133 4.77 8.78 3.68
N SER A 134 4.24 7.92 4.51
CA SER A 134 4.95 6.74 5.03
C SER A 134 4.65 5.54 4.15
N ASP A 135 5.68 4.89 3.64
CA ASP A 135 5.55 3.71 2.78
C ASP A 135 6.42 2.58 3.33
N PRO A 136 5.89 1.77 4.23
CA PRO A 136 6.64 0.70 4.88
C PRO A 136 7.03 -0.43 3.92
N PHE A 137 6.43 -0.49 2.70
CA PHE A 137 6.68 -1.55 1.72
C PHE A 137 7.85 -1.23 0.78
N LYS A 138 8.13 0.05 0.49
CA LYS A 138 9.22 0.44 -0.43
C LYS A 138 10.63 0.29 0.11
N GLY A 139 10.76 0.18 1.40
CA GLY A 139 12.02 -0.21 2.02
C GLY A 139 13.15 0.82 2.05
N LEU A 140 13.02 2.00 1.46
CA LEU A 140 14.06 3.03 1.46
C LEU A 140 14.19 3.73 2.81
N TYR A 141 13.10 3.91 3.51
CA TYR A 141 13.00 4.56 4.81
C TYR A 141 12.46 3.58 5.86
N GLN A 142 12.94 3.69 7.10
CA GLN A 142 12.56 2.77 8.17
C GLN A 142 11.58 3.46 9.14
N ASP A 143 10.51 3.99 8.58
CA ASP A 143 9.41 4.51 9.37
C ASP A 143 8.82 3.39 10.24
N ARG A 144 8.55 3.69 11.49
CA ARG A 144 7.99 2.71 12.42
C ARG A 144 7.14 3.33 13.49
N TRP A 145 6.06 2.67 13.83
CA TRP A 145 5.27 3.01 14.99
C TRP A 145 5.88 2.38 16.25
N GLU A 146 6.10 3.19 17.28
CA GLU A 146 6.42 2.74 18.63
C GLU A 146 5.31 3.23 19.55
N ALA A 147 4.43 2.33 19.96
CA ALA A 147 3.13 2.64 20.56
C ALA A 147 2.29 3.57 19.65
N ASP A 148 1.99 4.79 20.08
CA ASP A 148 1.21 5.80 19.37
C ASP A 148 2.08 6.88 18.68
N VAL A 149 3.41 6.70 18.69
CA VAL A 149 4.37 7.60 18.05
C VAL A 149 4.94 6.98 16.79
N LEU A 150 4.81 7.67 15.67
CA LEU A 150 5.47 7.33 14.43
C LEU A 150 6.87 7.95 14.40
N HIS A 151 7.91 7.11 14.40
CA HIS A 151 9.26 7.53 14.11
C HIS A 151 9.43 7.61 12.59
N TYR A 152 9.21 8.81 12.03
CA TYR A 152 9.24 9.07 10.59
C TYR A 152 10.65 9.45 10.14
N THR A 153 11.14 8.83 9.08
CA THR A 153 12.48 9.09 8.52
C THR A 153 12.46 10.32 7.63
N GLY A 154 13.37 11.24 7.86
CA GLY A 154 13.54 12.45 7.05
C GLY A 154 13.83 12.19 5.57
N MET A 155 13.70 13.24 4.76
CA MET A 155 13.99 13.15 3.34
C MET A 155 15.49 13.19 3.03
N GLY A 156 15.86 12.54 1.95
CA GLY A 156 17.21 12.36 1.41
C GLY A 156 17.43 10.90 1.05
N GLN A 157 17.76 10.59 -0.21
CA GLN A 157 17.83 9.21 -0.70
C GLN A 157 19.23 8.61 -0.59
N SER A 158 20.27 9.43 -0.67
CA SER A 158 21.68 9.00 -0.62
C SER A 158 22.50 9.93 0.28
N GLY A 159 23.50 9.39 0.93
CA GLY A 159 24.35 10.11 1.88
C GLY A 159 23.62 10.56 3.14
N ASP A 160 24.32 11.27 4.00
CA ASP A 160 23.78 11.77 5.25
C ASP A 160 22.71 12.83 5.03
N GLN A 161 21.65 12.76 5.82
CA GLN A 161 20.56 13.74 5.75
C GLN A 161 20.92 15.01 6.54
N SER A 162 20.45 16.15 6.05
CA SER A 162 20.55 17.42 6.76
C SER A 162 19.22 17.79 7.40
N LEU A 163 19.21 18.12 8.69
CA LEU A 163 18.03 18.61 9.41
C LEU A 163 17.58 19.98 8.92
N THR A 164 18.51 20.79 8.43
CA THR A 164 18.28 22.20 8.04
C THR A 164 17.90 22.36 6.56
N SER A 165 17.80 21.25 5.81
CA SER A 165 17.48 21.34 4.38
C SER A 165 16.04 21.00 4.07
N ALA A 166 15.48 21.71 3.09
CA ALA A 166 14.18 21.43 2.47
C ALA A 166 13.05 21.13 3.49
N GLN A 167 12.32 20.00 3.33
CA GLN A 167 11.18 19.66 4.17
C GLN A 167 11.58 19.10 5.53
N ASN A 168 12.82 18.61 5.71
CA ASN A 168 13.35 18.27 7.04
C ASN A 168 13.31 19.50 7.96
N LYS A 169 13.78 20.64 7.44
CA LYS A 169 13.68 21.91 8.16
C LYS A 169 12.23 22.29 8.45
N THR A 170 11.35 22.20 7.44
CA THR A 170 9.93 22.53 7.60
C THR A 170 9.28 21.68 8.71
N LEU A 171 9.56 20.38 8.75
CA LEU A 171 9.01 19.49 9.77
C LEU A 171 9.59 19.76 11.16
N SER A 172 10.92 19.98 11.26
CA SER A 172 11.57 20.30 12.53
C SER A 172 11.08 21.62 13.14
N GLU A 173 10.75 22.59 12.31
CA GLU A 173 10.24 23.91 12.72
C GLU A 173 8.71 23.95 12.88
N SER A 174 7.99 22.87 12.52
CA SER A 174 6.52 22.83 12.55
C SER A 174 5.90 23.17 13.92
N PRO A 175 6.51 22.82 15.08
CA PRO A 175 5.97 23.22 16.38
C PRO A 175 5.96 24.74 16.59
N THR A 176 6.92 25.47 16.00
CA THR A 176 7.04 26.92 16.10
C THR A 176 6.21 27.62 15.01
N THR A 177 6.31 27.14 13.76
CA THR A 177 5.65 27.76 12.61
C THR A 177 4.15 27.45 12.53
N LYS A 178 3.68 26.48 13.32
CA LYS A 178 2.27 26.00 13.34
C LYS A 178 1.75 25.54 11.98
N ILE A 179 2.65 25.13 11.09
CA ILE A 179 2.27 24.55 9.79
C ILE A 179 1.56 23.21 10.04
N PRO A 180 0.32 23.01 9.55
CA PRO A 180 -0.34 21.71 9.62
C PRO A 180 0.45 20.63 8.90
N VAL A 181 0.60 19.48 9.54
CA VAL A 181 1.32 18.32 8.99
C VAL A 181 0.35 17.16 8.88
N HIS A 182 0.12 16.68 7.65
CA HIS A 182 -0.83 15.62 7.33
C HIS A 182 -0.12 14.33 7.00
N LEU A 183 -0.52 13.23 7.63
CA LEU A 183 0.09 11.91 7.45
C LEU A 183 -0.79 11.00 6.60
N PHE A 184 -0.17 10.39 5.60
CA PHE A 184 -0.71 9.28 4.84
C PHE A 184 0.19 8.06 4.98
N GLU A 185 -0.39 6.88 5.08
CA GLU A 185 0.33 5.61 4.99
C GLU A 185 -0.04 4.87 3.70
N ALA A 186 0.96 4.40 2.96
CA ALA A 186 0.74 3.49 1.83
C ALA A 186 0.36 2.11 2.39
N MET A 187 -0.89 1.68 2.14
CA MET A 187 -1.40 0.39 2.59
C MET A 187 -1.41 -0.63 1.44
N GLU A 188 -1.46 -0.17 0.22
CA GLU A 188 -1.39 -0.93 -1.02
C GLU A 188 -0.64 -0.11 -2.07
N PRO A 189 -0.14 -0.74 -3.15
CA PRO A 189 0.47 0.01 -4.25
C PRO A 189 -0.48 1.10 -4.76
N PHE A 190 0.04 2.34 -4.82
CA PHE A 190 -0.67 3.53 -5.30
C PHE A 190 -1.91 3.98 -4.49
N LYS A 191 -2.17 3.38 -3.33
CA LYS A 191 -3.26 3.76 -2.41
C LYS A 191 -2.70 4.20 -1.08
N TYR A 192 -3.11 5.37 -0.64
CA TYR A 192 -2.63 6.03 0.57
C TYR A 192 -3.78 6.31 1.50
N THR A 193 -3.76 5.72 2.67
CA THR A 193 -4.79 5.95 3.69
C THR A 193 -4.41 7.17 4.52
N TYR A 194 -5.31 8.12 4.63
CA TYR A 194 -5.12 9.29 5.48
C TYR A 194 -5.23 8.89 6.95
N ALA A 195 -4.16 9.12 7.71
CA ALA A 195 -4.13 8.84 9.14
C ALA A 195 -4.60 10.02 9.99
N GLY A 196 -4.46 11.24 9.49
CA GLY A 196 -4.82 12.46 10.21
C GLY A 196 -3.70 13.50 10.23
N GLU A 197 -3.93 14.58 10.97
CA GLU A 197 -2.86 15.51 11.31
C GLU A 197 -1.93 14.91 12.37
N VAL A 198 -0.64 15.22 12.25
CA VAL A 198 0.39 14.83 13.21
C VAL A 198 1.13 16.05 13.76
N GLU A 199 1.71 15.87 14.93
CA GLU A 199 2.62 16.86 15.52
C GLU A 199 3.92 16.21 16.00
N LEU A 200 5.00 16.98 15.96
CA LEU A 200 6.30 16.57 16.46
C LEU A 200 6.27 16.65 17.99
N VAL A 201 6.41 15.50 18.66
CA VAL A 201 6.29 15.40 20.12
C VAL A 201 7.61 15.47 20.87
N VAL A 202 8.73 15.14 20.18
CA VAL A 202 10.10 15.24 20.72
C VAL A 202 11.00 15.77 19.61
N ALA A 203 12.11 16.41 19.99
CA ALA A 203 13.10 16.88 19.02
C ALA A 203 13.58 15.76 18.08
N PRO A 204 13.79 16.02 16.79
CA PRO A 204 14.35 15.06 15.87
C PRO A 204 15.70 14.55 16.36
N TYR A 205 15.98 13.28 16.11
CA TYR A 205 17.24 12.64 16.51
C TYR A 205 17.88 11.88 15.37
N PRO A 206 19.24 11.77 15.35
CA PRO A 206 19.94 11.02 14.31
C PRO A 206 19.85 9.50 14.55
N GLU A 207 19.75 8.75 13.46
CA GLU A 207 19.81 7.29 13.43
C GLU A 207 20.62 6.81 12.22
N GLU A 208 21.35 5.70 12.33
CA GLU A 208 21.98 5.07 11.19
C GLU A 208 20.99 4.16 10.47
N GLN A 209 20.86 4.36 9.16
CA GLN A 209 20.07 3.51 8.27
C GLN A 209 20.84 3.24 6.98
N LEU A 210 20.42 2.24 6.22
CA LEU A 210 20.99 1.95 4.91
C LEU A 210 20.30 2.78 3.82
N ASP A 211 21.07 3.27 2.83
CA ASP A 211 20.52 3.88 1.62
C ASP A 211 20.05 2.82 0.60
N GLY A 212 19.57 3.25 -0.56
CA GLY A 212 19.12 2.36 -1.64
C GLY A 212 20.22 1.47 -2.22
N GLU A 213 21.51 1.80 -1.99
CA GLU A 213 22.67 1.04 -2.40
C GLU A 213 23.28 0.22 -1.24
N LYS A 214 22.53 0.10 -0.14
CA LYS A 214 22.93 -0.62 1.10
C LYS A 214 24.17 -0.04 1.80
N ARG A 215 24.46 1.25 1.61
CA ARG A 215 25.52 1.96 2.33
C ARG A 215 24.94 2.57 3.60
N ALA A 216 25.67 2.47 4.71
CA ALA A 216 25.29 3.11 5.96
C ALA A 216 25.31 4.64 5.81
N ARG A 217 24.29 5.29 6.35
CA ARG A 217 24.18 6.76 6.38
C ARG A 217 23.46 7.23 7.63
N GLN A 218 23.69 8.48 8.00
CA GLN A 218 22.94 9.12 9.07
C GLN A 218 21.63 9.72 8.52
N VAL A 219 20.52 9.35 9.14
CA VAL A 219 19.19 9.92 8.85
C VAL A 219 18.64 10.65 10.07
N TRP A 220 17.69 11.54 9.85
CA TRP A 220 16.95 12.21 10.92
C TRP A 220 15.60 11.54 11.12
N MET A 221 15.33 11.13 12.36
CA MET A 221 14.06 10.55 12.78
C MET A 221 13.21 11.62 13.43
N PHE A 222 11.97 11.73 12.99
CA PHE A 222 10.98 12.69 13.50
C PHE A 222 9.90 11.91 14.27
N PRO A 223 9.88 12.00 15.62
CA PRO A 223 8.83 11.38 16.44
C PRO A 223 7.53 12.18 16.33
N LEU A 224 6.54 11.60 15.66
CA LEU A 224 5.25 12.21 15.33
C LEU A 224 4.12 11.50 16.06
N GLN A 225 3.17 12.24 16.59
CA GLN A 225 1.95 11.72 17.19
C GLN A 225 0.73 12.25 16.45
N LEU A 226 -0.28 11.41 16.27
CA LEU A 226 -1.56 11.83 15.69
C LEU A 226 -2.27 12.79 16.65
N LYS A 227 -2.79 13.88 16.10
CA LYS A 227 -3.70 14.77 16.82
C LYS A 227 -5.05 14.09 17.07
N PRO A 228 -5.86 14.59 18.03
CA PRO A 228 -7.20 14.08 18.29
C PRO A 228 -8.03 13.95 17.01
N GLY A 229 -8.69 12.81 16.86
CA GLY A 229 -9.46 12.46 15.65
C GLY A 229 -8.67 11.70 14.59
N GLY A 230 -7.35 11.64 14.69
CA GLY A 230 -6.53 10.79 13.82
C GLY A 230 -6.63 9.31 14.19
N ALA A 231 -6.35 8.43 13.23
CA ALA A 231 -6.37 6.98 13.42
C ALA A 231 -5.19 6.31 12.71
N ILE A 232 -4.47 5.44 13.41
CA ILE A 232 -3.42 4.61 12.81
C ILE A 232 -4.12 3.62 11.87
N PRO A 233 -3.77 3.60 10.57
CA PRO A 233 -4.37 2.68 9.61
C PRO A 233 -4.17 1.23 10.02
N VAL A 234 -5.23 0.42 9.93
CA VAL A 234 -5.22 -0.99 10.30
C VAL A 234 -4.58 -1.82 9.19
N LEU A 235 -3.62 -2.67 9.54
CA LEU A 235 -2.96 -3.59 8.60
C LEU A 235 -3.79 -4.87 8.42
N THR A 236 -3.64 -5.52 7.27
CA THR A 236 -3.96 -6.96 7.17
C THR A 236 -2.81 -7.78 7.78
N GLU A 237 -3.08 -9.04 8.15
CA GLU A 237 -2.03 -9.96 8.65
C GLU A 237 -0.89 -10.11 7.64
N GLU A 238 -1.22 -10.19 6.35
CA GLU A 238 -0.23 -10.30 5.28
C GLU A 238 0.64 -9.03 5.17
N GLN A 239 0.04 -7.85 5.27
CA GLN A 239 0.77 -6.58 5.27
C GLN A 239 1.71 -6.48 6.49
N ALA A 240 1.22 -6.85 7.67
CA ALA A 240 2.04 -6.88 8.88
C ALA A 240 3.25 -7.84 8.73
N ARG A 241 3.04 -9.00 8.10
CA ARG A 241 4.10 -9.97 7.82
C ARG A 241 5.12 -9.41 6.84
N ILE A 242 4.69 -8.81 5.72
CA ILE A 242 5.59 -8.21 4.72
C ILE A 242 6.46 -7.13 5.36
N ILE A 243 5.87 -6.28 6.20
CA ILE A 243 6.60 -5.23 6.92
C ILE A 243 7.64 -5.85 7.87
N ALA A 244 7.26 -6.87 8.65
CA ALA A 244 8.16 -7.56 9.57
C ALA A 244 9.32 -8.25 8.83
N ASP A 245 9.05 -8.93 7.72
CA ASP A 245 10.05 -9.59 6.88
C ASP A 245 11.03 -8.55 6.27
N SER A 246 10.52 -7.41 5.82
CA SER A 246 11.33 -6.29 5.32
C SER A 246 12.23 -5.70 6.41
N HIS A 247 11.73 -5.55 7.64
CA HIS A 247 12.54 -5.08 8.77
C HIS A 247 13.62 -6.10 9.15
N ALA A 248 13.30 -7.40 9.16
CA ALA A 248 14.24 -8.46 9.43
C ALA A 248 15.35 -8.54 8.37
N GLU A 249 14.99 -8.39 7.09
CA GLU A 249 15.95 -8.36 5.99
C GLU A 249 16.97 -7.21 6.15
N ARG A 250 16.48 -6.02 6.46
CA ARG A 250 17.35 -4.85 6.69
C ARG A 250 18.27 -5.03 7.91
N ALA A 251 17.73 -5.59 8.99
CA ALA A 251 18.53 -5.87 10.18
C ALA A 251 19.72 -6.80 9.88
N ARG A 252 19.56 -7.77 8.98
CA ARG A 252 20.65 -8.68 8.56
C ARG A 252 21.81 -7.98 7.85
N HIS A 253 21.58 -6.79 7.28
CA HIS A 253 22.60 -6.01 6.58
C HIS A 253 23.29 -4.95 7.45
N LEU A 254 22.86 -4.77 8.71
CA LEU A 254 23.51 -3.88 9.65
C LEU A 254 24.81 -4.53 10.21
N SER A 255 25.78 -3.69 10.56
CA SER A 255 26.96 -4.14 11.31
C SER A 255 26.57 -4.62 12.72
N ASP A 256 27.39 -5.48 13.32
CA ASP A 256 27.18 -5.98 14.67
C ASP A 256 27.10 -4.83 15.70
N ASP A 257 27.92 -3.78 15.53
CA ASP A 257 27.88 -2.61 16.40
C ASP A 257 26.58 -1.82 16.28
N ALA A 258 26.09 -1.63 15.04
CA ALA A 258 24.79 -0.97 14.79
C ALA A 258 23.63 -1.81 15.35
N LEU A 259 23.65 -3.14 15.15
CA LEU A 259 22.67 -4.06 15.73
C LEU A 259 22.68 -4.00 17.27
N LYS A 260 23.87 -4.05 17.87
CA LYS A 260 24.05 -3.97 19.33
C LYS A 260 23.54 -2.64 19.90
N ALA A 261 23.88 -1.53 19.24
CA ALA A 261 23.42 -0.20 19.64
C ALA A 261 21.89 -0.11 19.58
N ARG A 262 21.30 -0.66 18.51
CA ARG A 262 19.84 -0.65 18.30
C ARG A 262 19.11 -1.56 19.30
N ALA A 263 19.63 -2.76 19.54
CA ALA A 263 19.09 -3.70 20.52
C ALA A 263 19.12 -3.13 21.94
N LYS A 264 20.17 -2.39 22.33
CA LYS A 264 20.26 -1.70 23.63
C LYS A 264 19.26 -0.56 23.79
N LYS A 265 18.84 0.09 22.68
CA LYS A 265 17.83 1.16 22.69
C LYS A 265 16.39 0.61 22.73
N ALA A 266 16.19 -0.69 22.47
CA ALA A 266 14.87 -1.31 22.51
C ALA A 266 14.29 -1.20 23.93
N LYS A 267 13.14 -0.54 24.06
CA LYS A 267 12.43 -0.32 25.33
C LYS A 267 11.35 -1.38 25.49
N GLY A 268 11.61 -2.37 26.31
CA GLY A 268 10.79 -3.39 26.95
C GLY A 268 9.48 -3.88 26.32
N LYS A 269 8.49 -3.02 26.10
CA LYS A 269 7.20 -3.46 25.55
C LYS A 269 7.13 -3.17 24.05
N PRO A 270 6.83 -4.20 23.22
CA PRO A 270 6.64 -3.96 21.78
C PRO A 270 5.41 -3.07 21.54
N ALA A 271 5.48 -2.26 20.50
CA ALA A 271 4.33 -1.53 20.01
C ALA A 271 3.23 -2.50 19.55
N VAL A 272 1.99 -2.19 19.92
CA VAL A 272 0.82 -2.96 19.46
C VAL A 272 0.20 -2.21 18.28
N ARG A 273 0.16 -2.86 17.13
CA ARG A 273 -0.59 -2.38 15.98
C ARG A 273 -1.71 -3.36 15.67
N THR A 274 -2.93 -2.86 15.56
CA THR A 274 -4.09 -3.69 15.20
C THR A 274 -3.92 -4.21 13.76
N ALA A 275 -4.07 -5.53 13.61
CA ALA A 275 -4.14 -6.16 12.31
C ALA A 275 -5.51 -6.82 12.12
N GLN A 276 -6.11 -6.65 10.94
CA GLN A 276 -7.33 -7.34 10.56
C GLN A 276 -6.97 -8.69 9.96
N THR A 277 -7.55 -9.77 10.51
CA THR A 277 -7.33 -11.15 10.04
C THR A 277 -8.57 -11.63 9.32
N THR A 278 -8.43 -12.14 8.11
CA THR A 278 -9.49 -12.92 7.47
C THR A 278 -9.39 -14.35 8.00
N ALA A 279 -10.33 -14.75 8.87
CA ALA A 279 -10.44 -16.12 9.33
C ALA A 279 -11.28 -16.92 8.32
N TYR A 280 -10.68 -17.94 7.73
CA TYR A 280 -11.44 -18.92 6.95
C TYR A 280 -12.10 -19.91 7.92
N ALA A 281 -13.42 -20.09 7.84
CA ALA A 281 -14.11 -21.14 8.54
C ALA A 281 -13.67 -22.49 7.93
N ARG A 282 -12.79 -23.19 8.63
CA ARG A 282 -12.27 -24.49 8.21
C ARG A 282 -13.14 -25.59 8.76
N ASP A 283 -13.38 -26.64 7.99
CA ASP A 283 -14.05 -27.80 8.49
C ASP A 283 -13.12 -28.60 9.43
N ALA A 284 -13.47 -28.62 10.70
CA ALA A 284 -12.72 -29.36 11.72
C ALA A 284 -12.61 -30.86 11.42
N ALA A 285 -13.60 -31.43 10.73
CA ALA A 285 -13.59 -32.83 10.35
C ALA A 285 -12.54 -33.14 9.28
N VAL A 286 -12.37 -32.25 8.29
CA VAL A 286 -11.28 -32.33 7.27
C VAL A 286 -9.93 -32.34 7.94
N ALA A 287 -9.69 -31.36 8.82
CA ALA A 287 -8.42 -31.22 9.53
C ALA A 287 -8.10 -32.42 10.42
N GLU A 288 -9.10 -32.94 11.18
CA GLU A 288 -8.92 -34.06 12.05
C GLU A 288 -8.73 -35.36 11.25
N TYR A 289 -9.46 -35.55 10.17
CA TYR A 289 -9.34 -36.73 9.32
C TYR A 289 -7.96 -36.79 8.65
N ALA A 290 -7.44 -35.67 8.13
CA ALA A 290 -6.08 -35.61 7.59
C ALA A 290 -5.01 -36.06 8.61
N LYS A 291 -5.14 -35.64 9.88
CA LYS A 291 -4.24 -36.05 10.97
C LYS A 291 -4.35 -37.54 11.30
N ARG A 292 -5.56 -38.10 11.30
CA ARG A 292 -5.77 -39.55 11.52
C ARG A 292 -5.17 -40.38 10.41
N LEU A 293 -5.35 -40.00 9.16
CA LEU A 293 -4.75 -40.67 8.00
C LEU A 293 -3.20 -40.65 8.04
N ALA A 294 -2.62 -39.61 8.61
CA ALA A 294 -1.16 -39.48 8.77
C ALA A 294 -0.57 -40.44 9.83
N LYS A 295 -1.40 -41.06 10.71
CA LYS A 295 -0.98 -42.03 11.72
C LYS A 295 0.22 -41.57 12.57
N GLY A 296 0.27 -40.28 12.87
CA GLY A 296 1.38 -39.67 13.65
C GLY A 296 2.67 -39.41 12.88
N LEU A 297 2.73 -39.62 11.56
CA LEU A 297 3.86 -39.32 10.69
C LEU A 297 3.62 -38.04 9.89
N CYS A 298 4.65 -37.26 9.69
CA CYS A 298 4.58 -36.06 8.87
C CYS A 298 4.54 -36.43 7.38
N ASP A 299 3.55 -35.93 6.62
CA ASP A 299 3.37 -36.23 5.18
C ASP A 299 4.50 -35.70 4.28
N LEU A 300 5.34 -34.78 4.77
CA LEU A 300 6.43 -34.24 3.98
C LEU A 300 7.78 -34.90 4.27
N CYS A 301 8.15 -35.09 5.55
CA CYS A 301 9.44 -35.65 5.92
C CYS A 301 9.39 -37.09 6.38
N ASP A 302 8.21 -37.70 6.43
CA ASP A 302 7.98 -39.07 6.83
C ASP A 302 8.43 -39.40 8.28
N GLN A 303 8.80 -38.37 9.07
CA GLN A 303 9.23 -38.55 10.46
C GLN A 303 8.04 -38.54 11.42
N PRO A 304 8.14 -39.20 12.57
CA PRO A 304 7.14 -39.11 13.63
C PRO A 304 6.92 -37.67 14.08
N ALA A 305 5.72 -37.38 14.57
CA ALA A 305 5.41 -36.11 15.22
C ALA A 305 6.44 -35.82 16.34
N PRO A 306 6.98 -34.60 16.44
CA PRO A 306 8.10 -34.28 17.33
C PRO A 306 7.73 -34.32 18.82
N PHE A 307 6.45 -34.27 19.14
CA PHE A 307 5.93 -34.36 20.51
C PHE A 307 4.44 -34.76 20.49
N LYS A 308 3.92 -35.06 21.67
CA LYS A 308 2.49 -35.30 21.90
C LYS A 308 1.84 -34.09 22.55
N ASN A 309 0.60 -33.78 22.19
CA ASN A 309 -0.18 -32.72 22.79
C ASN A 309 -0.67 -33.09 24.22
N LYS A 310 -1.40 -32.17 24.86
CA LYS A 310 -1.94 -32.40 26.22
C LYS A 310 -2.89 -33.62 26.34
N GLN A 311 -3.45 -34.05 25.24
CA GLN A 311 -4.33 -35.22 25.13
C GLN A 311 -3.56 -36.52 24.81
N ASN A 312 -2.21 -36.48 24.87
CA ASN A 312 -1.32 -37.58 24.53
C ASN A 312 -1.38 -38.05 23.06
N ALA A 313 -1.95 -37.22 22.17
CA ALA A 313 -1.98 -37.46 20.73
C ALA A 313 -0.74 -36.87 20.03
N ALA A 314 -0.27 -37.55 18.96
CA ALA A 314 0.83 -37.05 18.13
C ALA A 314 0.51 -35.65 17.56
N TYR A 315 1.39 -34.68 17.78
CA TYR A 315 1.16 -33.29 17.36
C TYR A 315 1.56 -33.09 15.90
N LEU A 316 0.57 -32.99 15.05
CA LEU A 316 0.70 -32.59 13.64
C LEU A 316 -0.22 -31.38 13.36
N GLU A 317 0.17 -30.55 12.43
CA GLU A 317 -0.59 -29.39 11.98
C GLU A 317 -1.22 -29.66 10.62
N CYS A 318 -2.50 -29.29 10.48
CA CYS A 318 -3.19 -29.35 9.21
C CYS A 318 -2.64 -28.28 8.25
N HIS A 319 -2.34 -28.67 7.01
CA HIS A 319 -1.82 -27.78 5.96
C HIS A 319 -2.60 -27.98 4.67
N HIS A 320 -3.09 -26.88 4.08
CA HIS A 320 -3.68 -26.90 2.74
C HIS A 320 -2.58 -26.73 1.70
N ILE A 321 -2.46 -27.69 0.80
CA ILE A 321 -1.43 -27.73 -0.26
C ILE A 321 -1.56 -26.49 -1.15
N GLU A 322 -2.76 -26.23 -1.65
CA GLU A 322 -3.13 -24.93 -2.20
C GLU A 322 -3.81 -24.10 -1.11
N TRP A 323 -3.28 -22.91 -0.87
CA TRP A 323 -3.72 -22.10 0.26
C TRP A 323 -5.16 -21.58 0.07
N LEU A 324 -5.99 -21.64 1.10
CA LEU A 324 -7.35 -21.11 1.09
C LEU A 324 -7.41 -19.65 0.63
N ALA A 325 -6.45 -18.85 1.05
CA ALA A 325 -6.30 -17.45 0.63
C ALA A 325 -6.00 -17.27 -0.87
N LYS A 326 -5.62 -18.34 -1.57
CA LYS A 326 -5.35 -18.36 -3.03
C LYS A 326 -6.41 -19.15 -3.80
N GLY A 327 -7.55 -19.41 -3.18
CA GLY A 327 -8.64 -20.14 -3.82
C GLY A 327 -8.58 -21.65 -3.63
N GLY A 328 -7.65 -22.16 -2.79
CA GLY A 328 -7.62 -23.58 -2.44
C GLY A 328 -8.90 -24.02 -1.71
N GLU A 329 -9.31 -25.25 -1.95
CA GLU A 329 -10.51 -25.83 -1.32
C GLU A 329 -10.19 -26.42 0.06
N ASP A 330 -11.18 -26.39 0.97
CA ASP A 330 -11.10 -27.06 2.28
C ASP A 330 -11.60 -28.50 2.17
N THR A 331 -10.85 -29.32 1.45
CA THR A 331 -11.14 -30.71 1.15
C THR A 331 -9.99 -31.61 1.54
N ILE A 332 -10.26 -32.93 1.73
CA ILE A 332 -9.22 -33.92 2.09
C ILE A 332 -8.16 -34.05 0.98
N ALA A 333 -8.54 -33.88 -0.29
CA ALA A 333 -7.64 -33.89 -1.45
C ALA A 333 -6.61 -32.75 -1.41
N ASN A 334 -6.95 -31.64 -0.76
CA ASN A 334 -6.08 -30.46 -0.62
C ASN A 334 -5.44 -30.35 0.77
N THR A 335 -5.62 -31.36 1.64
CA THR A 335 -5.23 -31.25 3.06
C THR A 335 -4.28 -32.36 3.49
N VAL A 336 -3.19 -32.02 4.17
CA VAL A 336 -2.16 -32.93 4.68
C VAL A 336 -1.82 -32.60 6.13
N ALA A 337 -1.20 -33.56 6.84
CA ALA A 337 -0.73 -33.35 8.21
C ALA A 337 0.79 -33.26 8.28
N LEU A 338 1.29 -32.14 8.76
CA LEU A 338 2.72 -31.83 8.80
C LEU A 338 3.21 -31.65 10.25
N CYS A 339 4.48 -32.01 10.50
CA CYS A 339 5.13 -31.56 11.72
C CYS A 339 5.32 -30.03 11.68
N PRO A 340 5.46 -29.35 12.83
CA PRO A 340 5.62 -27.88 12.88
C PRO A 340 6.74 -27.34 11.98
N ASN A 341 7.87 -28.06 11.92
CA ASN A 341 9.00 -27.67 11.07
C ASN A 341 8.66 -27.70 9.58
N CYS A 342 8.02 -28.78 9.12
CA CYS A 342 7.61 -28.92 7.73
C CYS A 342 6.47 -27.96 7.38
N HIS A 343 5.52 -27.74 8.28
CA HIS A 343 4.47 -26.76 8.09
C HIS A 343 5.07 -25.34 7.94
N ARG A 344 6.02 -24.98 8.80
CA ARG A 344 6.74 -23.70 8.67
C ARG A 344 7.57 -23.64 7.38
N LYS A 345 8.25 -24.73 6.99
CA LYS A 345 8.98 -24.83 5.72
C LYS A 345 8.07 -24.54 4.52
N MET A 346 6.87 -25.15 4.47
CA MET A 346 5.91 -24.92 3.40
C MET A 346 5.45 -23.46 3.36
N ARG A 347 5.19 -22.84 4.51
CA ARG A 347 4.80 -21.41 4.58
C ARG A 347 5.90 -20.45 4.12
N VAL A 348 7.17 -20.81 4.30
CA VAL A 348 8.32 -19.95 3.97
C VAL A 348 8.83 -20.19 2.57
N LEU A 349 9.04 -21.45 2.18
CA LEU A 349 9.68 -21.81 0.91
C LEU A 349 8.71 -22.17 -0.20
N ASN A 350 7.59 -22.80 0.12
CA ASN A 350 6.52 -23.21 -0.81
C ASN A 350 7.07 -23.81 -2.12
N ARG A 351 8.05 -24.74 -2.00
CA ARG A 351 8.75 -25.30 -3.17
C ARG A 351 7.81 -26.19 -3.96
N LYS A 352 7.89 -26.12 -5.30
CA LYS A 352 7.07 -26.92 -6.20
C LYS A 352 7.21 -28.43 -5.93
N VAL A 353 8.43 -28.92 -5.73
CA VAL A 353 8.72 -30.32 -5.45
C VAL A 353 8.09 -30.82 -4.13
N ASP A 354 8.09 -29.96 -3.11
CA ASP A 354 7.41 -30.28 -1.83
C ASP A 354 5.89 -30.34 -2.01
N LYS A 355 5.31 -29.41 -2.80
CA LYS A 355 3.87 -29.44 -3.14
C LYS A 355 3.46 -30.68 -3.91
N GLU A 356 4.25 -31.07 -4.92
CA GLU A 356 4.01 -32.28 -5.73
C GLU A 356 4.01 -33.53 -4.83
N LYS A 357 4.99 -33.67 -3.94
CA LYS A 357 5.02 -34.77 -2.95
C LYS A 357 3.77 -34.79 -2.09
N LEU A 358 3.34 -33.62 -1.58
CA LEU A 358 2.15 -33.52 -0.73
C LEU A 358 0.86 -33.83 -1.50
N SER A 359 0.75 -33.42 -2.77
CA SER A 359 -0.40 -33.75 -3.63
C SER A 359 -0.50 -35.24 -3.88
N GLN A 360 0.63 -35.93 -4.11
CA GLN A 360 0.64 -37.40 -4.22
C GLN A 360 0.18 -38.07 -2.92
N ARG A 361 0.68 -37.60 -1.76
CA ARG A 361 0.25 -38.11 -0.45
C ARG A 361 -1.24 -37.90 -0.18
N ALA A 362 -1.80 -36.77 -0.55
CA ALA A 362 -3.23 -36.52 -0.41
C ALA A 362 -4.04 -37.48 -1.28
N ALA A 363 -3.65 -37.65 -2.55
CA ALA A 363 -4.30 -38.56 -3.48
C ALA A 363 -4.25 -40.05 -3.01
N GLU A 364 -3.10 -40.51 -2.48
CA GLU A 364 -2.96 -41.87 -1.92
C GLU A 364 -3.93 -42.10 -0.76
N LYS A 365 -4.26 -41.08 0.02
CA LYS A 365 -5.18 -41.17 1.17
C LYS A 365 -6.66 -41.19 0.77
N GLU A 366 -7.00 -40.75 -0.42
CA GLU A 366 -8.38 -40.83 -0.94
C GLU A 366 -8.73 -42.19 -1.53
N LEU A 367 -7.73 -43.02 -1.87
CA LEU A 367 -7.99 -44.35 -2.42
C LEU A 367 -8.63 -45.24 -1.34
N PRO A 368 -9.73 -45.95 -1.66
CA PRO A 368 -10.33 -46.88 -0.75
C PRO A 368 -9.33 -48.01 -0.37
N HIS A 369 -9.28 -48.36 0.91
CA HIS A 369 -8.37 -49.39 1.45
C HIS A 369 -8.42 -50.75 0.75
N SER A 370 -9.45 -51.00 -0.10
CA SER A 370 -9.58 -52.20 -0.89
C SER A 370 -8.66 -52.29 -2.12
N ALA A 371 -8.09 -51.16 -2.59
CA ALA A 371 -7.25 -51.15 -3.78
C ALA A 371 -5.74 -51.41 -3.52
N ILE A 372 -5.33 -51.43 -2.24
CA ILE A 372 -3.91 -51.61 -1.88
C ILE A 372 -3.51 -53.09 -1.76
N GLY A 373 -4.52 -53.98 -1.67
CA GLY A 373 -4.30 -55.44 -1.52
C GLY A 373 -4.02 -56.19 -2.83
N GLU A 374 -4.39 -55.65 -3.98
CA GLU A 374 -4.29 -56.34 -5.26
C GLU A 374 -3.01 -56.03 -6.10
N ALA A 375 -2.18 -55.08 -5.66
CA ALA A 375 -0.95 -54.73 -6.37
C ALA A 375 0.32 -55.39 -5.80
N LEU A 376 0.19 -56.29 -4.82
CA LEU A 376 1.29 -57.02 -4.18
C LEU A 376 1.03 -58.52 -4.11
N ALA A 377 0.15 -59.10 -4.99
CA ALA A 377 -0.04 -60.52 -5.17
C ALA A 377 0.57 -60.96 -6.51
#